data_e3d363e3ed9f0fb48e2a9fd1a3ff89b5
#
_entry.id   e3d363e3ed9f0fb48e2a9fd1a3ff89b5
#
_cell.length_a   1.000
_cell.length_b   1.000
_cell.length_c   1.000
_cell.angle_alpha   90.00
_cell.angle_beta   90.00
_cell.angle_gamma   90.00
#
_symmetry.space_group_name_H-M   'P 1'
#
loop_
_entity.id
_entity.type
_entity.pdbx_description
1 polymer ?
#
loop_
_entity_poly.entity_id
_entity_poly.type
_entity_poly.pdbx_seq_one_letter_code
_entity_poly.pdbx_strand_id
1 'polypeptide(L)'
;SNPTFHIKAASGEYVLRRQPPGKLLKSAHAVDREFRVMNALQNTDVPVPRMYHLCEDRDVVGSMFYIMEFCQGRIFWDAAIPEVDNAQRTAMYDEMNRVLAALHDVDVDAVGLADYGKPGNYFERQMGRWSKQYRASEINHIQAMEDLMAWLENNQPADDGQVSLVHGDYRLDNMMWHPTEPRVIAVLDWELSTLGHPLADLAYQCMQLRMPQEGGNLSGLQGKDRKSLGIPTEQEYVQAYCERRGIDHIDHWEFYLAFSFFRLAAIAQGVAKRAQDGNASSKKAAAVGQVVEPLAQMAMQIVREGA
;
A
#
# COMPACT_ATOMS: atom_id res chain seq x y z
N SER A 1 -12.23 -8.05 -0.16
CA SER A 1 -11.43 -8.13 -1.41
C SER A 1 -12.29 -8.58 -2.58
N ASN A 2 -11.86 -8.24 -3.79
CA ASN A 2 -12.51 -8.63 -5.03
C ASN A 2 -12.27 -10.13 -5.29
N PRO A 3 -13.33 -10.95 -5.57
CA PRO A 3 -13.15 -12.35 -5.92
C PRO A 3 -12.25 -12.52 -7.13
N THR A 4 -11.25 -13.39 -6.99
CA THR A 4 -10.20 -13.64 -7.99
C THR A 4 -10.15 -15.12 -8.33
N PHE A 5 -10.14 -15.45 -9.62
CA PHE A 5 -10.21 -16.81 -10.12
C PHE A 5 -9.09 -17.08 -11.12
N HIS A 6 -8.44 -18.24 -10.98
CA HIS A 6 -7.49 -18.74 -11.97
C HIS A 6 -8.28 -19.47 -13.08
N ILE A 7 -8.05 -19.09 -14.33
CA ILE A 7 -8.69 -19.70 -15.51
C ILE A 7 -7.63 -20.44 -16.33
N LYS A 8 -7.89 -21.71 -16.60
CA LYS A 8 -7.12 -22.51 -17.55
C LYS A 8 -7.93 -22.71 -18.81
N ALA A 9 -7.41 -22.25 -19.94
CA ALA A 9 -8.02 -22.39 -21.26
C ALA A 9 -7.04 -23.03 -22.24
N ALA A 10 -7.52 -23.46 -23.39
CA ALA A 10 -6.65 -24.00 -24.44
C ALA A 10 -5.62 -22.98 -24.95
N SER A 11 -5.91 -21.67 -24.84
CA SER A 11 -5.06 -20.57 -25.25
C SER A 11 -4.03 -20.13 -24.19
N GLY A 12 -4.13 -20.61 -22.93
CA GLY A 12 -3.22 -20.25 -21.85
C GLY A 12 -3.89 -20.17 -20.48
N GLU A 13 -3.17 -19.59 -19.52
CA GLU A 13 -3.64 -19.38 -18.16
C GLU A 13 -3.88 -17.89 -17.91
N TYR A 14 -4.98 -17.57 -17.23
CA TYR A 14 -5.45 -16.20 -17.01
C TYR A 14 -5.96 -16.02 -15.59
N VAL A 15 -6.07 -14.78 -15.16
CA VAL A 15 -6.76 -14.40 -13.91
C VAL A 15 -8.00 -13.58 -14.26
N LEU A 16 -9.15 -13.99 -13.74
CA LEU A 16 -10.36 -13.19 -13.73
C LEU A 16 -10.58 -12.60 -12.33
N ARG A 17 -10.67 -11.27 -12.25
CA ARG A 17 -10.99 -10.56 -11.02
C ARG A 17 -12.29 -9.79 -11.21
N ARG A 18 -13.25 -9.99 -10.33
CA ARG A 18 -14.58 -9.40 -10.45
C ARG A 18 -15.02 -8.66 -9.19
N GLN A 19 -15.98 -7.78 -9.34
CA GLN A 19 -16.69 -7.19 -8.21
C GLN A 19 -17.42 -8.27 -7.40
N PRO A 20 -17.46 -8.18 -6.05
CA PRO A 20 -18.30 -9.07 -5.26
C PRO A 20 -19.78 -8.88 -5.60
N PRO A 21 -20.61 -9.92 -5.41
CA PRO A 21 -22.06 -9.80 -5.64
C PRO A 21 -22.71 -8.91 -4.57
N GLY A 22 -23.84 -8.28 -4.92
CA GLY A 22 -24.65 -7.48 -4.01
C GLY A 22 -24.55 -5.96 -4.23
N LYS A 23 -25.13 -5.18 -3.31
CA LYS A 23 -25.06 -3.72 -3.34
C LYS A 23 -23.70 -3.27 -2.83
N LEU A 24 -22.91 -2.66 -3.71
CA LEU A 24 -21.61 -2.12 -3.39
C LEU A 24 -21.71 -0.66 -2.95
N LEU A 25 -20.86 -0.24 -2.02
CA LEU A 25 -20.67 1.17 -1.72
C LEU A 25 -20.03 1.85 -2.95
N LYS A 26 -20.48 3.08 -3.21
CA LYS A 26 -20.00 3.90 -4.34
C LYS A 26 -18.50 4.14 -4.21
N SER A 27 -17.62 3.59 -4.83
CA SER A 27 -16.15 3.60 -4.74
C SER A 27 -15.48 2.38 -4.10
N ALA A 28 -16.25 1.43 -3.56
CA ALA A 28 -15.66 0.17 -3.11
C ALA A 28 -15.64 -0.81 -4.29
N HIS A 29 -14.56 -1.61 -4.37
CA HIS A 29 -14.45 -2.69 -5.36
C HIS A 29 -14.46 -2.21 -6.84
N ALA A 30 -13.79 -1.08 -7.12
CA ALA A 30 -13.72 -0.46 -8.44
C ALA A 30 -12.73 -1.22 -9.35
N VAL A 31 -13.12 -2.38 -9.87
CA VAL A 31 -12.28 -3.23 -10.74
C VAL A 31 -11.93 -2.54 -12.06
N ASP A 32 -12.77 -1.61 -12.54
CA ASP A 32 -12.51 -0.74 -13.68
C ASP A 32 -11.32 0.19 -13.42
N ARG A 33 -11.18 0.72 -12.21
CA ARG A 33 -10.03 1.54 -11.82
C ARG A 33 -8.75 0.71 -11.71
N GLU A 34 -8.83 -0.49 -11.13
CA GLU A 34 -7.69 -1.42 -11.10
C GLU A 34 -7.23 -1.78 -12.51
N PHE A 35 -8.17 -2.13 -13.41
CA PHE A 35 -7.86 -2.38 -14.81
C PHE A 35 -7.22 -1.17 -15.48
N ARG A 36 -7.81 0.01 -15.32
CA ARG A 36 -7.33 1.25 -15.96
C ARG A 36 -5.89 1.56 -15.60
N VAL A 37 -5.52 1.52 -14.31
CA VAL A 37 -4.16 1.83 -13.88
C VAL A 37 -3.16 0.80 -14.37
N MET A 38 -3.43 -0.50 -14.22
CA MET A 38 -2.52 -1.53 -14.72
C MET A 38 -2.38 -1.49 -16.24
N ASN A 39 -3.47 -1.22 -16.98
CA ASN A 39 -3.42 -1.09 -18.43
C ASN A 39 -2.59 0.14 -18.87
N ALA A 40 -2.68 1.24 -18.15
CA ALA A 40 -1.89 2.44 -18.41
C ALA A 40 -0.39 2.23 -18.18
N LEU A 41 -0.03 1.37 -17.22
CA LEU A 41 1.36 1.07 -16.84
C LEU A 41 2.05 0.03 -17.74
N GLN A 42 1.36 -0.59 -18.72
CA GLN A 42 1.88 -1.70 -19.55
C GLN A 42 3.21 -1.40 -20.27
N ASN A 43 3.47 -0.13 -20.61
CA ASN A 43 4.65 0.29 -21.35
C ASN A 43 5.56 1.22 -20.52
N THR A 44 5.52 1.07 -19.20
CA THR A 44 6.37 1.80 -18.27
C THR A 44 7.36 0.85 -17.57
N ASP A 45 8.27 1.40 -16.77
CA ASP A 45 9.21 0.61 -15.97
C ASP A 45 8.58 0.01 -14.70
N VAL A 46 7.28 0.21 -14.48
CA VAL A 46 6.50 -0.40 -13.40
C VAL A 46 5.97 -1.75 -13.85
N PRO A 47 6.42 -2.87 -13.24
CA PRO A 47 5.94 -4.18 -13.63
C PRO A 47 4.47 -4.39 -13.19
N VAL A 48 3.61 -4.72 -14.13
CA VAL A 48 2.20 -5.05 -13.90
C VAL A 48 1.81 -6.26 -14.76
N PRO A 49 0.79 -7.05 -14.37
CA PRO A 49 0.27 -8.11 -15.21
C PRO A 49 -0.23 -7.54 -16.54
N ARG A 50 -0.06 -8.28 -17.61
CA ARG A 50 -0.66 -7.90 -18.90
C ARG A 50 -2.18 -7.90 -18.78
N MET A 51 -2.80 -6.79 -19.18
CA MET A 51 -4.25 -6.62 -19.17
C MET A 51 -4.84 -7.05 -20.51
N TYR A 52 -5.87 -7.88 -20.49
CA TYR A 52 -6.48 -8.40 -21.71
C TYR A 52 -7.85 -7.79 -21.99
N HIS A 53 -8.74 -7.76 -21.00
CA HIS A 53 -10.11 -7.33 -21.23
C HIS A 53 -10.78 -6.81 -19.95
N LEU A 54 -11.52 -5.71 -20.07
CA LEU A 54 -12.47 -5.24 -19.07
C LEU A 54 -13.89 -5.49 -19.59
N CYS A 55 -14.69 -6.22 -18.82
CA CYS A 55 -16.10 -6.47 -19.13
C CYS A 55 -16.98 -5.69 -18.15
N GLU A 56 -17.70 -4.69 -18.65
CA GLU A 56 -18.63 -3.88 -17.87
C GLU A 56 -20.06 -4.47 -17.91
N ASP A 57 -20.31 -5.41 -18.85
CA ASP A 57 -21.59 -6.11 -18.96
C ASP A 57 -21.76 -7.10 -17.80
N ARG A 58 -22.74 -6.80 -16.96
CA ARG A 58 -23.04 -7.60 -15.77
C ARG A 58 -23.76 -8.90 -16.09
N ASP A 59 -24.34 -9.04 -17.28
CA ASP A 59 -25.10 -10.24 -17.66
C ASP A 59 -24.17 -11.43 -17.98
N VAL A 60 -22.88 -11.17 -18.21
CA VAL A 60 -21.89 -12.22 -18.54
C VAL A 60 -21.57 -13.11 -17.33
N VAL A 61 -21.21 -12.51 -16.17
CA VAL A 61 -20.87 -13.26 -14.94
C VAL A 61 -21.53 -12.70 -13.68
N GLY A 62 -22.55 -11.87 -13.82
CA GLY A 62 -23.29 -11.27 -12.70
C GLY A 62 -22.66 -10.03 -12.10
N SER A 63 -21.50 -9.58 -12.58
CA SER A 63 -20.82 -8.36 -12.13
C SER A 63 -19.73 -7.95 -13.12
N MET A 64 -19.30 -6.68 -13.05
CA MET A 64 -18.14 -6.21 -13.80
C MET A 64 -16.88 -6.99 -13.40
N PHE A 65 -16.05 -7.32 -14.38
CA PHE A 65 -14.78 -8.04 -14.17
C PHE A 65 -13.73 -7.64 -15.20
N TYR A 66 -12.49 -8.01 -14.92
CA TYR A 66 -11.43 -7.96 -15.91
C TYR A 66 -10.66 -9.29 -15.99
N ILE A 67 -9.96 -9.44 -17.10
CA ILE A 67 -9.06 -10.57 -17.36
C ILE A 67 -7.65 -10.02 -17.51
N MET A 68 -6.72 -10.62 -16.78
CA MET A 68 -5.29 -10.31 -16.83
C MET A 68 -4.45 -11.58 -16.94
N GLU A 69 -3.17 -11.41 -17.21
CA GLU A 69 -2.16 -12.46 -17.21
C GLU A 69 -2.11 -13.19 -15.86
N PHE A 70 -1.96 -14.50 -15.93
CA PHE A 70 -1.57 -15.29 -14.78
C PHE A 70 -0.05 -15.26 -14.63
N CYS A 71 0.45 -14.40 -13.75
CA CYS A 71 1.86 -14.30 -13.46
C CYS A 71 2.33 -15.50 -12.63
N GLN A 72 3.30 -16.26 -13.15
CA GLN A 72 3.94 -17.36 -12.41
C GLN A 72 5.12 -16.79 -11.63
N GLY A 73 4.99 -16.70 -10.31
CA GLY A 73 6.02 -16.10 -9.46
C GLY A 73 5.90 -16.51 -8.00
N ARG A 74 6.69 -15.85 -7.16
CA ARG A 74 6.70 -16.03 -5.70
C ARG A 74 6.10 -14.82 -5.04
N ILE A 75 5.40 -15.04 -3.92
CA ILE A 75 4.94 -13.96 -3.01
C ILE A 75 5.59 -14.22 -1.65
N PHE A 76 6.12 -13.17 -1.04
CA PHE A 76 6.74 -13.23 0.28
C PHE A 76 5.90 -12.43 1.27
N TRP A 77 5.72 -13.00 2.46
CA TRP A 77 4.89 -12.42 3.52
C TRP A 77 5.71 -11.90 4.69
N ASP A 78 6.88 -12.48 4.93
CA ASP A 78 7.80 -12.06 5.98
C ASP A 78 8.81 -11.05 5.41
N ALA A 79 8.85 -9.86 5.98
CA ALA A 79 9.78 -8.81 5.56
C ALA A 79 11.26 -9.23 5.69
N ALA A 80 11.58 -10.21 6.53
CA ALA A 80 12.93 -10.76 6.63
C ALA A 80 13.30 -11.69 5.46
N ILE A 81 12.33 -12.12 4.65
CA ILE A 81 12.45 -13.00 3.49
C ILE A 81 13.41 -14.17 3.79
N PRO A 82 13.06 -15.04 4.76
CA PRO A 82 13.95 -16.11 5.20
C PRO A 82 14.22 -17.18 4.13
N GLU A 83 13.42 -17.21 3.06
CA GLU A 83 13.51 -18.17 1.97
C GLU A 83 14.71 -17.94 1.01
N VAL A 84 15.43 -16.81 1.17
CA VAL A 84 16.53 -16.41 0.30
C VAL A 84 17.79 -16.08 1.12
N ASP A 85 18.95 -16.13 0.47
CA ASP A 85 20.20 -15.68 1.08
C ASP A 85 20.30 -14.14 1.19
N ASN A 86 21.35 -13.66 1.87
CA ASN A 86 21.55 -12.23 2.08
C ASN A 86 21.75 -11.45 0.79
N ALA A 87 22.46 -12.01 -0.17
CA ALA A 87 22.74 -11.32 -1.44
C ALA A 87 21.45 -11.14 -2.26
N GLN A 88 20.64 -12.19 -2.35
CA GLN A 88 19.32 -12.11 -2.98
C GLN A 88 18.41 -11.13 -2.23
N ARG A 89 18.42 -11.16 -0.91
CA ARG A 89 17.59 -10.26 -0.08
C ARG A 89 17.97 -8.79 -0.28
N THR A 90 19.28 -8.48 -0.30
CA THR A 90 19.77 -7.13 -0.63
C THR A 90 19.25 -6.67 -1.99
N ALA A 91 19.36 -7.52 -3.01
CA ALA A 91 18.90 -7.22 -4.35
C ALA A 91 17.38 -7.08 -4.43
N MET A 92 16.61 -7.84 -3.65
CA MET A 92 15.15 -7.69 -3.57
C MET A 92 14.73 -6.37 -2.94
N TYR A 93 15.39 -5.94 -1.86
CA TYR A 93 15.11 -4.63 -1.25
C TYR A 93 15.49 -3.48 -2.19
N ASP A 94 16.58 -3.62 -2.94
CA ASP A 94 16.96 -2.66 -3.98
C ASP A 94 15.93 -2.60 -5.11
N GLU A 95 15.44 -3.76 -5.57
CA GLU A 95 14.40 -3.84 -6.61
C GLU A 95 13.07 -3.24 -6.14
N MET A 96 12.64 -3.47 -4.89
CA MET A 96 11.45 -2.79 -4.33
C MET A 96 11.59 -1.27 -4.40
N ASN A 97 12.75 -0.75 -4.02
CA ASN A 97 13.05 0.68 -4.07
C ASN A 97 13.02 1.20 -5.51
N ARG A 98 13.64 0.46 -6.45
CA ARG A 98 13.65 0.79 -7.87
C ARG A 98 12.23 0.88 -8.45
N VAL A 99 11.40 -0.12 -8.18
CA VAL A 99 10.01 -0.17 -8.67
C VAL A 99 9.17 0.97 -8.08
N LEU A 100 9.38 1.30 -6.79
CA LEU A 100 8.69 2.42 -6.16
C LEU A 100 9.08 3.76 -6.80
N ALA A 101 10.38 3.98 -7.03
CA ALA A 101 10.85 5.18 -7.72
C ALA A 101 10.28 5.27 -9.14
N ALA A 102 10.31 4.17 -9.90
CA ALA A 102 9.73 4.11 -11.23
C ALA A 102 8.22 4.41 -11.24
N LEU A 103 7.48 3.93 -10.24
CA LEU A 103 6.06 4.25 -10.09
C LEU A 103 5.83 5.75 -9.92
N HIS A 104 6.63 6.39 -9.08
CA HIS A 104 6.50 7.82 -8.80
C HIS A 104 7.05 8.71 -9.92
N ASP A 105 7.84 8.16 -10.85
CA ASP A 105 8.34 8.84 -12.05
C ASP A 105 7.40 8.71 -13.25
N VAL A 106 6.32 7.95 -13.14
CA VAL A 106 5.35 7.82 -14.25
C VAL A 106 4.76 9.19 -14.61
N ASP A 107 4.91 9.57 -15.86
CA ASP A 107 4.20 10.72 -16.41
C ASP A 107 2.72 10.38 -16.56
N VAL A 108 1.92 10.82 -15.60
CA VAL A 108 0.49 10.49 -15.49
C VAL A 108 -0.34 11.05 -16.64
N ASP A 109 0.11 12.15 -17.25
CA ASP A 109 -0.54 12.73 -18.43
C ASP A 109 -0.26 11.86 -19.67
N ALA A 110 1.00 11.48 -19.88
CA ALA A 110 1.42 10.66 -21.00
C ALA A 110 0.75 9.27 -21.01
N VAL A 111 0.50 8.68 -19.82
CA VAL A 111 -0.17 7.37 -19.72
C VAL A 111 -1.70 7.47 -19.60
N GLY A 112 -2.29 8.68 -19.70
CA GLY A 112 -3.73 8.87 -19.67
C GLY A 112 -4.38 8.73 -18.29
N LEU A 113 -3.65 9.06 -17.22
CA LEU A 113 -4.12 9.00 -15.82
C LEU A 113 -4.27 10.39 -15.16
N ALA A 114 -4.25 11.49 -15.91
CA ALA A 114 -4.36 12.85 -15.36
C ALA A 114 -5.59 13.08 -14.48
N ASP A 115 -6.70 12.40 -14.76
CA ASP A 115 -7.97 12.45 -14.02
C ASP A 115 -8.16 11.27 -13.06
N TYR A 116 -7.13 10.45 -12.83
CA TYR A 116 -7.21 9.23 -12.00
C TYR A 116 -7.40 9.53 -10.51
N GLY A 117 -7.08 10.75 -10.08
CA GLY A 117 -7.25 11.23 -8.72
C GLY A 117 -7.32 12.76 -8.68
N LYS A 118 -7.48 13.31 -7.50
CA LYS A 118 -7.47 14.76 -7.28
C LYS A 118 -6.06 15.21 -6.93
N PRO A 119 -5.39 16.03 -7.74
CA PRO A 119 -4.05 16.55 -7.43
C PRO A 119 -4.09 17.58 -6.28
N GLY A 120 -2.92 17.83 -5.68
CA GLY A 120 -2.67 18.85 -4.65
C GLY A 120 -3.30 18.57 -3.28
N ASN A 121 -2.73 19.15 -2.24
CA ASN A 121 -3.17 19.04 -0.84
C ASN A 121 -3.47 17.59 -0.41
N TYR A 122 -2.62 16.65 -0.82
CA TYR A 122 -2.89 15.23 -0.59
C TYR A 122 -3.00 14.91 0.90
N PHE A 123 -2.02 15.31 1.71
CA PHE A 123 -2.00 14.99 3.14
C PHE A 123 -3.14 15.66 3.91
N GLU A 124 -3.47 16.93 3.61
CA GLU A 124 -4.61 17.62 4.20
C GLU A 124 -5.92 16.87 3.96
N ARG A 125 -6.16 16.47 2.71
CA ARG A 125 -7.37 15.70 2.37
C ARG A 125 -7.41 14.32 3.02
N GLN A 126 -6.26 13.64 3.10
CA GLN A 126 -6.17 12.33 3.72
C GLN A 126 -6.33 12.42 5.24
N MET A 127 -5.73 13.44 5.89
CA MET A 127 -5.94 13.72 7.31
C MET A 127 -7.43 13.92 7.60
N GLY A 128 -8.11 14.82 6.89
CA GLY A 128 -9.53 15.07 7.07
C GLY A 128 -10.40 13.81 6.84
N ARG A 129 -10.06 13.00 5.82
CA ARG A 129 -10.77 11.74 5.53
C ARG A 129 -10.60 10.72 6.64
N TRP A 130 -9.37 10.45 7.06
CA TRP A 130 -9.06 9.38 8.02
C TRP A 130 -9.45 9.77 9.44
N SER A 131 -9.33 11.04 9.84
CA SER A 131 -9.82 11.55 11.11
C SER A 131 -11.34 11.40 11.20
N LYS A 132 -12.07 11.78 10.15
CA LYS A 132 -13.53 11.60 10.09
C LYS A 132 -13.92 10.11 10.17
N GLN A 133 -13.21 9.23 9.47
CA GLN A 133 -13.48 7.80 9.50
C GLN A 133 -13.17 7.20 10.87
N TYR A 134 -12.05 7.58 11.49
CA TYR A 134 -11.69 7.14 12.85
C TYR A 134 -12.77 7.55 13.85
N ARG A 135 -13.16 8.82 13.88
CA ARG A 135 -14.23 9.34 14.75
C ARG A 135 -15.54 8.59 14.57
N ALA A 136 -15.94 8.32 13.33
CA ALA A 136 -17.17 7.58 13.04
C ALA A 136 -17.13 6.10 13.45
N SER A 137 -15.92 5.54 13.60
CA SER A 137 -15.69 4.14 13.97
C SER A 137 -15.15 3.96 15.39
N GLU A 138 -15.05 5.00 16.17
CA GLU A 138 -14.55 4.96 17.55
C GLU A 138 -15.40 4.02 18.41
N ILE A 139 -14.74 3.06 19.07
CA ILE A 139 -15.38 2.12 19.99
C ILE A 139 -15.09 2.54 21.43
N ASN A 140 -13.82 2.86 21.69
CA ASN A 140 -13.34 3.37 22.96
C ASN A 140 -12.44 4.58 22.71
N HIS A 141 -12.39 5.49 23.67
CA HIS A 141 -11.45 6.60 23.62
C HIS A 141 -10.01 6.11 23.77
N ILE A 142 -9.13 6.49 22.83
CA ILE A 142 -7.71 6.17 22.82
C ILE A 142 -6.92 7.47 22.82
N GLN A 143 -6.35 7.84 23.97
CA GLN A 143 -5.64 9.11 24.13
C GLN A 143 -4.46 9.24 23.14
N ALA A 144 -3.71 8.16 22.87
CA ALA A 144 -2.63 8.18 21.90
C ALA A 144 -3.08 8.56 20.47
N MET A 145 -4.31 8.20 20.08
CA MET A 145 -4.89 8.61 18.80
C MET A 145 -5.25 10.09 18.79
N GLU A 146 -5.75 10.63 19.92
CA GLU A 146 -6.05 12.05 20.05
C GLU A 146 -4.78 12.89 19.93
N ASP A 147 -3.74 12.49 20.68
CA ASP A 147 -2.45 13.17 20.69
C ASP A 147 -1.81 13.12 19.30
N LEU A 148 -1.89 11.97 18.62
CA LEU A 148 -1.36 11.78 17.27
C LEU A 148 -2.09 12.65 16.23
N MET A 149 -3.44 12.67 16.25
CA MET A 149 -4.21 13.51 15.35
C MET A 149 -3.90 14.99 15.55
N ALA A 150 -3.85 15.44 16.81
CA ALA A 150 -3.50 16.81 17.12
C ALA A 150 -2.09 17.18 16.67
N TRP A 151 -1.11 16.28 16.86
CA TRP A 151 0.24 16.51 16.39
C TRP A 151 0.32 16.60 14.88
N LEU A 152 -0.32 15.67 14.15
CA LEU A 152 -0.33 15.66 12.68
C LEU A 152 -0.98 16.92 12.10
N GLU A 153 -2.06 17.40 12.68
CA GLU A 153 -2.71 18.66 12.26
C GLU A 153 -1.79 19.88 12.44
N ASN A 154 -1.04 19.93 13.56
CA ASN A 154 -0.17 21.06 13.87
C ASN A 154 1.21 21.02 13.18
N ASN A 155 1.62 19.87 12.66
CA ASN A 155 2.94 19.67 12.05
C ASN A 155 2.88 19.26 10.58
N GLN A 156 1.72 19.43 9.94
CA GLN A 156 1.57 19.09 8.52
C GLN A 156 2.47 20.01 7.67
N PRO A 157 3.37 19.44 6.86
CA PRO A 157 4.14 20.23 5.91
C PRO A 157 3.25 20.99 4.93
N ALA A 158 3.71 22.13 4.46
CA ALA A 158 3.07 22.84 3.36
C ALA A 158 3.05 21.95 2.12
N ASP A 159 1.97 22.05 1.33
CA ASP A 159 1.90 21.32 0.05
C ASP A 159 2.98 21.86 -0.91
N ASP A 160 3.89 20.99 -1.31
CA ASP A 160 4.99 21.32 -2.24
C ASP A 160 4.60 21.13 -3.71
N GLY A 161 3.34 20.76 -3.97
CA GLY A 161 2.80 20.56 -5.31
C GLY A 161 3.21 19.25 -5.97
N GLN A 162 3.93 18.36 -5.29
CA GLN A 162 4.28 17.06 -5.85
C GLN A 162 3.03 16.19 -6.07
N VAL A 163 2.91 15.65 -7.26
CA VAL A 163 1.83 14.72 -7.64
C VAL A 163 2.44 13.56 -8.40
N SER A 164 2.21 12.37 -7.91
CA SER A 164 2.61 11.11 -8.55
C SER A 164 1.45 10.12 -8.54
N LEU A 165 1.55 9.09 -9.35
CA LEU A 165 0.72 7.91 -9.16
C LEU A 165 1.19 7.19 -7.90
N VAL A 166 0.31 7.04 -6.89
CA VAL A 166 0.59 6.31 -5.66
C VAL A 166 -0.20 5.01 -5.64
N HIS A 167 0.43 3.96 -5.14
CA HIS A 167 -0.19 2.64 -5.00
C HIS A 167 -1.18 2.62 -3.81
N GLY A 168 -0.80 3.25 -2.72
CA GLY A 168 -1.60 3.35 -1.51
C GLY A 168 -1.51 2.15 -0.57
N ASP A 169 -0.94 1.03 -1.00
CA ASP A 169 -0.63 -0.17 -0.18
C ASP A 169 0.64 -0.86 -0.72
N TYR A 170 1.71 -0.07 -0.94
CA TYR A 170 2.96 -0.56 -1.51
C TYR A 170 3.73 -1.39 -0.48
N ARG A 171 3.73 -2.71 -0.63
CA ARG A 171 4.31 -3.65 0.32
C ARG A 171 4.74 -4.95 -0.35
N LEU A 172 5.63 -5.69 0.35
CA LEU A 172 6.27 -6.90 -0.14
C LEU A 172 5.27 -7.96 -0.64
N ASP A 173 4.18 -8.17 0.10
CA ASP A 173 3.16 -9.17 -0.20
C ASP A 173 2.20 -8.76 -1.34
N ASN A 174 2.26 -7.50 -1.78
CA ASN A 174 1.59 -7.02 -2.98
C ASN A 174 2.50 -7.05 -4.23
N MET A 175 3.63 -7.76 -4.14
CA MET A 175 4.59 -7.92 -5.25
C MET A 175 4.73 -9.39 -5.64
N MET A 176 4.56 -9.66 -6.92
CA MET A 176 4.90 -10.95 -7.51
C MET A 176 6.36 -10.92 -7.95
N TRP A 177 7.14 -11.84 -7.44
CA TRP A 177 8.57 -11.97 -7.71
C TRP A 177 8.84 -13.04 -8.75
N HIS A 178 9.86 -12.82 -9.55
CA HIS A 178 10.34 -13.84 -10.49
C HIS A 178 10.63 -15.15 -9.76
N PRO A 179 10.41 -16.34 -10.37
CA PRO A 179 10.59 -17.63 -9.69
C PRO A 179 11.98 -17.85 -9.08
N THR A 180 13.03 -17.29 -9.65
CA THR A 180 14.42 -17.51 -9.23
C THR A 180 15.24 -16.22 -9.05
N GLU A 181 14.88 -15.12 -9.74
CA GLU A 181 15.60 -13.85 -9.71
C GLU A 181 15.05 -12.90 -8.65
N PRO A 182 15.86 -11.98 -8.10
CA PRO A 182 15.40 -10.93 -7.19
C PRO A 182 14.76 -9.76 -7.96
N ARG A 183 13.79 -10.06 -8.82
CA ARG A 183 13.11 -9.11 -9.70
C ARG A 183 11.60 -9.19 -9.53
N VAL A 184 10.95 -8.04 -9.39
CA VAL A 184 9.48 -7.93 -9.38
C VAL A 184 8.97 -8.12 -10.81
N ILE A 185 8.01 -9.02 -10.99
CA ILE A 185 7.34 -9.27 -12.29
C ILE A 185 5.94 -8.67 -12.35
N ALA A 186 5.33 -8.38 -11.20
CA ALA A 186 4.07 -7.65 -11.14
C ALA A 186 3.86 -7.01 -9.76
N VAL A 187 3.41 -5.75 -9.76
CA VAL A 187 2.80 -5.11 -8.59
C VAL A 187 1.30 -5.34 -8.67
N LEU A 188 0.70 -5.77 -7.57
CA LEU A 188 -0.68 -6.22 -7.46
C LEU A 188 -1.46 -5.35 -6.47
N ASP A 189 -2.79 -5.49 -6.47
CA ASP A 189 -3.74 -4.87 -5.53
C ASP A 189 -3.78 -3.34 -5.57
N TRP A 190 -4.10 -2.82 -6.73
CA TRP A 190 -4.19 -1.40 -7.05
C TRP A 190 -5.48 -0.72 -6.57
N GLU A 191 -6.29 -1.36 -5.70
CA GLU A 191 -7.60 -0.84 -5.30
C GLU A 191 -7.54 0.50 -4.55
N LEU A 192 -6.41 0.81 -3.90
CA LEU A 192 -6.19 2.06 -3.15
C LEU A 192 -5.40 3.12 -3.96
N SER A 193 -5.02 2.79 -5.18
CA SER A 193 -4.21 3.69 -6.02
C SER A 193 -4.94 4.97 -6.40
N THR A 194 -4.18 6.05 -6.50
CA THR A 194 -4.71 7.38 -6.85
C THR A 194 -3.56 8.31 -7.26
N LEU A 195 -3.89 9.53 -7.69
CA LEU A 195 -2.91 10.61 -7.71
C LEU A 195 -2.71 11.14 -6.29
N GLY A 196 -1.45 11.21 -5.86
CA GLY A 196 -1.11 11.60 -4.51
C GLY A 196 0.33 12.04 -4.35
N HIS A 197 0.73 12.30 -3.12
CA HIS A 197 2.11 12.67 -2.80
C HIS A 197 2.99 11.41 -2.72
N PRO A 198 4.13 11.33 -3.42
CA PRO A 198 4.96 10.12 -3.50
C PRO A 198 5.44 9.60 -2.14
N LEU A 199 5.70 10.49 -1.19
CA LEU A 199 6.15 10.08 0.15
C LEU A 199 5.08 9.31 0.95
N ALA A 200 3.83 9.30 0.50
CA ALA A 200 2.79 8.47 1.12
C ALA A 200 3.08 6.96 0.99
N ASP A 201 3.60 6.51 -0.16
CA ASP A 201 3.97 5.11 -0.35
C ASP A 201 5.32 4.77 0.27
N LEU A 202 6.32 5.66 0.13
CA LEU A 202 7.64 5.45 0.71
C LEU A 202 7.56 5.33 2.23
N ALA A 203 6.88 6.27 2.89
CA ALA A 203 6.72 6.25 4.34
C ALA A 203 5.86 5.07 4.81
N TYR A 204 4.84 4.68 4.04
CA TYR A 204 4.02 3.52 4.35
C TYR A 204 4.84 2.22 4.32
N GLN A 205 5.71 2.05 3.34
CA GLN A 205 6.61 0.89 3.27
C GLN A 205 7.63 0.92 4.42
N CYS A 206 8.27 2.04 4.70
CA CYS A 206 9.20 2.18 5.82
C CYS A 206 8.52 1.96 7.17
N MET A 207 7.29 2.45 7.35
CA MET A 207 6.47 2.18 8.53
C MET A 207 6.29 0.68 8.76
N GLN A 208 5.99 -0.09 7.70
CA GLN A 208 5.84 -1.55 7.85
C GLN A 208 7.12 -2.23 8.31
N LEU A 209 8.29 -1.78 7.84
CA LEU A 209 9.57 -2.32 8.30
C LEU A 209 9.85 -2.04 9.78
N ARG A 210 9.20 -1.05 10.37
CA ARG A 210 9.28 -0.72 11.82
C ARG A 210 8.31 -1.57 12.67
N MET A 211 7.38 -2.30 12.06
CA MET A 211 6.40 -3.10 12.79
C MET A 211 7.05 -4.27 13.56
N PRO A 212 6.41 -4.74 14.65
CA PRO A 212 6.87 -5.93 15.37
C PRO A 212 6.96 -7.17 14.48
N GLN A 213 7.81 -8.12 14.84
CA GLN A 213 7.97 -9.39 14.11
C GLN A 213 6.72 -10.29 14.24
N GLU A 214 6.00 -10.18 15.36
CA GLU A 214 4.81 -10.98 15.68
C GLU A 214 3.53 -10.19 15.38
N GLY A 215 3.32 -9.84 14.13
CA GLY A 215 2.16 -9.04 13.69
C GLY A 215 1.25 -9.71 12.64
N GLY A 216 1.43 -10.99 12.38
CA GLY A 216 0.72 -11.67 11.28
C GLY A 216 1.00 -10.98 9.94
N ASN A 217 -0.03 -10.57 9.21
CA ASN A 217 0.12 -9.86 7.92
C ASN A 217 0.73 -8.44 8.05
N LEU A 218 0.95 -7.97 9.27
CA LEU A 218 1.59 -6.67 9.57
C LEU A 218 2.97 -6.85 10.21
N SER A 219 3.57 -8.05 10.13
CA SER A 219 4.90 -8.29 10.66
C SER A 219 5.96 -7.45 9.94
N GLY A 220 6.90 -6.90 10.72
CA GLY A 220 8.00 -6.10 10.24
C GLY A 220 9.35 -6.60 10.75
N LEU A 221 10.29 -5.69 10.89
CA LEU A 221 11.67 -5.97 11.22
C LEU A 221 12.12 -5.40 12.59
N GLN A 222 11.17 -4.99 13.44
CA GLN A 222 11.50 -4.42 14.74
C GLN A 222 12.39 -5.39 15.54
N GLY A 223 13.53 -4.88 16.03
CA GLY A 223 14.48 -5.68 16.82
C GLY A 223 15.37 -6.62 16.02
N LYS A 224 15.20 -6.74 14.69
CA LYS A 224 16.13 -7.49 13.83
C LYS A 224 17.35 -6.63 13.48
N ASP A 225 18.53 -7.25 13.48
CA ASP A 225 19.73 -6.67 12.89
C ASP A 225 19.63 -6.75 11.35
N ARG A 226 19.10 -5.68 10.74
CA ARG A 226 18.90 -5.60 9.29
C ARG A 226 20.19 -5.83 8.52
N LYS A 227 21.30 -5.28 9.02
CA LYS A 227 22.60 -5.37 8.35
C LYS A 227 23.10 -6.82 8.26
N SER A 228 22.96 -7.58 9.33
CA SER A 228 23.32 -9.01 9.34
C SER A 228 22.47 -9.84 8.39
N LEU A 229 21.27 -9.38 8.06
CA LEU A 229 20.34 -10.00 7.12
C LEU A 229 20.54 -9.53 5.68
N GLY A 230 21.41 -8.56 5.42
CA GLY A 230 21.55 -7.94 4.09
C GLY A 230 20.37 -7.04 3.73
N ILE A 231 19.63 -6.54 4.73
CA ILE A 231 18.51 -5.60 4.55
C ILE A 231 19.02 -4.19 4.82
N PRO A 232 18.76 -3.19 3.97
CA PRO A 232 19.18 -1.82 4.22
C PRO A 232 18.54 -1.27 5.50
N THR A 233 19.25 -0.39 6.18
CA THR A 233 18.64 0.47 7.20
C THR A 233 17.58 1.34 6.55
N GLU A 234 16.69 1.93 7.34
CA GLU A 234 15.69 2.86 6.80
C GLU A 234 16.35 4.05 6.13
N GLN A 235 17.40 4.58 6.75
CA GLN A 235 18.17 5.71 6.18
C GLN A 235 18.79 5.35 4.82
N GLU A 236 19.42 4.19 4.68
CA GLU A 236 19.98 3.70 3.42
C GLU A 236 18.87 3.49 2.35
N TYR A 237 17.71 2.98 2.76
CA TYR A 237 16.59 2.77 1.87
C TYR A 237 15.99 4.10 1.35
N VAL A 238 15.80 5.06 2.24
CA VAL A 238 15.31 6.41 1.90
C VAL A 238 16.32 7.14 1.03
N GLN A 239 17.62 7.06 1.35
CA GLN A 239 18.68 7.65 0.54
C GLN A 239 18.70 7.08 -0.89
N ALA A 240 18.61 5.75 -1.04
CA ALA A 240 18.55 5.12 -2.36
C ALA A 240 17.32 5.56 -3.18
N TYR A 241 16.19 5.78 -2.52
CA TYR A 241 15.01 6.36 -3.17
C TYR A 241 15.25 7.80 -3.62
N CYS A 242 15.83 8.64 -2.76
CA CYS A 242 16.17 10.02 -3.10
C CYS A 242 17.11 10.09 -4.30
N GLU A 243 18.15 9.25 -4.33
CA GLU A 243 19.10 9.18 -5.45
C GLU A 243 18.41 8.82 -6.78
N ARG A 244 17.48 7.84 -6.75
CA ARG A 244 16.70 7.43 -7.93
C ARG A 244 15.77 8.53 -8.43
N ARG A 245 15.19 9.28 -7.50
CA ARG A 245 14.25 10.36 -7.79
C ARG A 245 14.95 11.72 -8.08
N GLY A 246 16.26 11.80 -7.92
CA GLY A 246 17.01 13.05 -8.10
C GLY A 246 16.64 14.14 -7.09
N ILE A 247 16.31 13.75 -5.85
CA ILE A 247 16.02 14.66 -4.75
C ILE A 247 17.12 14.55 -3.69
N ASP A 248 17.51 15.69 -3.10
CA ASP A 248 18.66 15.72 -2.20
C ASP A 248 18.34 15.08 -0.83
N HIS A 249 17.17 15.37 -0.27
CA HIS A 249 16.73 14.87 1.03
C HIS A 249 15.21 14.98 1.18
N ILE A 250 14.67 14.41 2.24
CA ILE A 250 13.27 14.50 2.62
C ILE A 250 13.17 15.20 3.97
N ASP A 251 12.55 16.39 3.98
CA ASP A 251 12.22 17.11 5.20
C ASP A 251 10.98 16.50 5.87
N HIS A 252 10.86 16.69 7.19
CA HIS A 252 9.68 16.26 7.97
C HIS A 252 9.39 14.77 7.85
N TRP A 253 10.43 13.92 7.76
CA TRP A 253 10.26 12.48 7.56
C TRP A 253 9.40 11.84 8.66
N GLU A 254 9.53 12.31 9.90
CA GLU A 254 8.70 11.91 11.04
C GLU A 254 7.19 12.13 10.80
N PHE A 255 6.81 13.20 10.09
CA PHE A 255 5.41 13.46 9.75
C PHE A 255 4.86 12.36 8.82
N TYR A 256 5.55 12.00 7.77
CA TYR A 256 5.10 11.02 6.80
C TYR A 256 5.00 9.61 7.41
N LEU A 257 5.95 9.27 8.29
CA LEU A 257 5.89 8.02 9.06
C LEU A 257 4.71 8.01 10.04
N ALA A 258 4.57 9.05 10.85
CA ALA A 258 3.48 9.17 11.83
C ALA A 258 2.11 9.15 11.13
N PHE A 259 1.98 9.83 9.99
CA PHE A 259 0.78 9.77 9.16
C PHE A 259 0.47 8.35 8.67
N SER A 260 1.47 7.58 8.27
CA SER A 260 1.29 6.20 7.82
C SER A 260 0.77 5.29 8.94
N PHE A 261 1.30 5.43 10.15
CA PHE A 261 0.78 4.75 11.35
C PHE A 261 -0.65 5.17 11.67
N PHE A 262 -0.93 6.47 11.66
CA PHE A 262 -2.28 7.00 11.88
C PHE A 262 -3.28 6.42 10.89
N ARG A 263 -2.96 6.44 9.60
CA ARG A 263 -3.81 5.86 8.55
C ARG A 263 -4.08 4.38 8.80
N LEU A 264 -3.06 3.59 9.12
CA LEU A 264 -3.20 2.16 9.42
C LEU A 264 -4.07 1.93 10.65
N ALA A 265 -3.87 2.71 11.73
CA ALA A 265 -4.69 2.66 12.94
C ALA A 265 -6.16 2.99 12.65
N ALA A 266 -6.44 4.02 11.84
CA ALA A 266 -7.79 4.40 11.43
C ALA A 266 -8.49 3.32 10.59
N ILE A 267 -7.73 2.64 9.70
CA ILE A 267 -8.24 1.48 8.95
C ILE A 267 -8.58 0.33 9.90
N ALA A 268 -7.67 -0.01 10.83
CA ALA A 268 -7.86 -1.07 11.81
C ALA A 268 -9.09 -0.83 12.69
N GLN A 269 -9.28 0.41 13.16
CA GLN A 269 -10.45 0.83 13.91
C GLN A 269 -11.74 0.62 13.11
N GLY A 270 -11.76 1.01 11.85
CA GLY A 270 -12.91 0.80 10.96
C GLY A 270 -13.24 -0.69 10.73
N VAL A 271 -12.21 -1.54 10.65
CA VAL A 271 -12.40 -3.00 10.56
C VAL A 271 -13.00 -3.56 11.86
N ALA A 272 -12.48 -3.15 13.02
CA ALA A 272 -12.98 -3.56 14.33
C ALA A 272 -14.44 -3.14 14.55
N LYS A 273 -14.79 -1.91 14.19
CA LYS A 273 -16.17 -1.39 14.29
C LYS A 273 -17.15 -2.21 13.44
N ARG A 274 -16.80 -2.52 12.20
CA ARG A 274 -17.64 -3.38 11.34
C ARG A 274 -17.81 -4.79 11.92
N ALA A 275 -16.77 -5.33 12.59
CA ALA A 275 -16.88 -6.61 13.28
C ALA A 275 -17.85 -6.55 14.47
N GLN A 276 -17.78 -5.49 15.25
CA GLN A 276 -18.69 -5.25 16.37
C GLN A 276 -20.14 -5.12 15.91
N ASP A 277 -20.38 -4.42 14.80
CA ASP A 277 -21.70 -4.19 14.21
C ASP A 277 -22.25 -5.44 13.46
N GLY A 278 -21.54 -6.57 13.48
CA GLY A 278 -21.96 -7.81 12.82
C GLY A 278 -21.77 -7.83 11.30
N ASN A 279 -21.09 -6.83 10.73
CA ASN A 279 -20.87 -6.63 9.29
C ASN A 279 -19.46 -7.06 8.82
N ALA A 280 -18.74 -7.86 9.62
CA ALA A 280 -17.38 -8.28 9.26
C ALA A 280 -17.37 -9.59 8.45
N SER A 281 -16.50 -9.64 7.46
CA SER A 281 -16.25 -10.83 6.64
C SER A 281 -15.42 -11.93 7.35
N SER A 282 -14.88 -11.66 8.53
CA SER A 282 -13.96 -12.57 9.25
C SER A 282 -14.10 -12.48 10.76
N LYS A 283 -14.06 -13.64 11.44
CA LYS A 283 -13.98 -13.73 12.92
C LYS A 283 -12.71 -13.08 13.53
N LYS A 284 -11.64 -12.91 12.71
CA LYS A 284 -10.40 -12.25 13.11
C LYS A 284 -10.52 -10.71 13.13
N ALA A 285 -11.57 -10.14 12.53
CA ALA A 285 -11.73 -8.70 12.41
C ALA A 285 -11.85 -7.97 13.76
N ALA A 286 -12.42 -8.63 14.79
CA ALA A 286 -12.48 -8.06 16.14
C ALA A 286 -11.09 -7.88 16.78
N ALA A 287 -10.16 -8.82 16.52
CA ALA A 287 -8.79 -8.75 17.04
C ALA A 287 -7.97 -7.62 16.40
N VAL A 288 -8.34 -7.18 15.18
CA VAL A 288 -7.67 -6.07 14.49
C VAL A 288 -7.78 -4.76 15.27
N GLY A 289 -8.81 -4.56 16.06
CA GLY A 289 -8.95 -3.38 16.92
C GLY A 289 -7.87 -3.26 18.00
N GLN A 290 -7.25 -4.37 18.40
CA GLN A 290 -6.19 -4.38 19.44
C GLN A 290 -4.88 -3.71 18.97
N VAL A 291 -4.67 -3.55 17.67
CA VAL A 291 -3.45 -2.90 17.14
C VAL A 291 -3.56 -1.37 17.08
N VAL A 292 -4.74 -0.79 17.27
CA VAL A 292 -4.98 0.66 17.08
C VAL A 292 -4.13 1.49 18.04
N GLU A 293 -4.23 1.22 19.34
CA GLU A 293 -3.46 1.93 20.35
C GLU A 293 -1.94 1.70 20.23
N PRO A 294 -1.43 0.46 20.07
CA PRO A 294 -0.01 0.24 19.78
C PRO A 294 0.51 1.01 18.57
N LEU A 295 -0.23 1.06 17.46
CA LEU A 295 0.16 1.84 16.27
C LEU A 295 0.27 3.33 16.56
N ALA A 296 -0.71 3.89 17.30
CA ALA A 296 -0.66 5.30 17.70
C ALA A 296 0.52 5.59 18.64
N GLN A 297 0.80 4.68 19.58
CA GLN A 297 1.94 4.80 20.48
C GLN A 297 3.29 4.75 19.73
N MET A 298 3.44 3.86 18.76
CA MET A 298 4.62 3.81 17.89
C MET A 298 4.82 5.12 17.11
N ALA A 299 3.75 5.67 16.54
CA ALA A 299 3.79 6.96 15.88
C ALA A 299 4.25 8.07 16.83
N MET A 300 3.66 8.14 18.04
CA MET A 300 4.02 9.14 19.05
C MET A 300 5.45 8.98 19.58
N GLN A 301 6.00 7.77 19.54
CA GLN A 301 7.42 7.55 19.85
C GLN A 301 8.31 8.16 18.78
N ILE A 302 8.03 7.94 17.48
CA ILE A 302 8.76 8.53 16.35
C ILE A 302 8.76 10.06 16.45
N VAL A 303 7.61 10.64 16.75
CA VAL A 303 7.42 12.09 16.89
C VAL A 303 8.29 12.68 18.02
N ARG A 304 8.49 11.94 19.12
CA ARG A 304 9.28 12.38 20.28
C ARG A 304 10.78 12.21 20.11
N GLU A 305 11.19 11.15 19.43
CA GLU A 305 12.59 10.75 19.30
C GLU A 305 13.26 11.29 18.03
N GLY A 306 12.45 11.78 17.08
CA GLY A 306 12.86 12.01 15.71
C GLY A 306 12.82 10.71 14.88
N ALA A 307 12.87 10.84 13.56
CA ALA A 307 12.82 9.68 12.65
C ALA A 307 14.20 9.16 12.27
#